data_7247a2f4b77afaff13b6eb59b355fff1
#
_entry.id   7247a2f4b77afaff13b6eb59b355fff1
#
_cell.length_a   1.000
_cell.length_b   1.000
_cell.length_c   1.000
_cell.angle_alpha   90.00
_cell.angle_beta   90.00
_cell.angle_gamma   90.00
#
_symmetry.space_group_name_H-M   'P 1'
#
loop_
_entity.id
_entity.type
_entity.pdbx_description
1 polymer ?
#
loop_
_entity_poly.entity_id
_entity_poly.type
_entity_poly.pdbx_seq_one_letter_code
_entity_poly.pdbx_strand_id
1 'polypeptide(L)'
;MTELVTAIPVKRVFKPENDKQKEVATFITSVLDKNRIDSVDIDRVNRFFAGCEIMTLWYALEQNNTLYGRKSPLKIRCRTFSPMLGDDLYPLFDEYGDMIAMSVGYQRKKGRKTVKFFDAYTANKHIKWSSESGSWQEIENENITLLKIPAIYACRPFPIWEFTSDTVYEIEWSLSRNGNYIRENSKPLFCVFADEAIRYGDEKSPDKEARAVMQYPKGSTAQYVTWQQAVENLKFHVSELRNLYFTMLQLPDWSYEKMSQVALSGESRKQLFIDAQLKVNDEKGPLIEFFDREINVIKAFAKIVFGESYAADIDALKAEIIITPFTISDEKDDINNLMTANGGKPLMSQRESIERYGKSDDVDKTLKEIKEEEMYDSLEMAE
;
A
#
# COMPACT_ATOMS: atom_id res chain seq x y z
N MET A 1 2.88 3.88 3.76
CA MET A 1 1.61 4.57 3.39
C MET A 1 0.56 3.60 2.87
N THR A 2 0.85 2.76 1.88
CA THR A 2 -0.09 1.75 1.38
C THR A 2 -0.68 0.90 2.50
N GLU A 3 0.15 0.32 3.34
CA GLU A 3 -0.28 -0.51 4.48
C GLU A 3 -1.11 0.27 5.51
N LEU A 4 -0.81 1.55 5.74
CA LEU A 4 -1.60 2.39 6.64
C LEU A 4 -3.04 2.60 6.14
N VAL A 5 -3.24 2.56 4.81
CA VAL A 5 -4.55 2.75 4.16
C VAL A 5 -5.28 1.43 3.93
N THR A 6 -4.57 0.34 3.62
CA THR A 6 -5.15 -0.91 3.10
C THR A 6 -4.92 -2.14 3.98
N ALA A 7 -4.12 -2.06 5.05
CA ALA A 7 -3.97 -3.19 5.99
C ALA A 7 -5.32 -3.58 6.63
N ILE A 8 -6.18 -2.59 6.86
CA ILE A 8 -7.60 -2.81 7.12
C ILE A 8 -8.33 -2.62 5.79
N PRO A 9 -9.06 -3.63 5.26
CA PRO A 9 -9.76 -3.51 4.00
C PRO A 9 -10.67 -2.30 3.95
N VAL A 10 -10.72 -1.62 2.80
CA VAL A 10 -11.60 -0.47 2.58
C VAL A 10 -13.06 -0.93 2.65
N LYS A 11 -13.79 -0.43 3.64
CA LYS A 11 -15.19 -0.80 3.83
C LYS A 11 -16.10 0.02 2.91
N ARG A 12 -16.96 -0.68 2.19
CA ARG A 12 -18.02 -0.12 1.34
C ARG A 12 -19.36 -0.47 1.97
N VAL A 13 -19.88 0.45 2.79
CA VAL A 13 -21.10 0.24 3.57
C VAL A 13 -22.30 0.75 2.79
N PHE A 14 -23.21 -0.15 2.42
CA PHE A 14 -24.46 0.19 1.77
C PHE A 14 -25.57 0.42 2.82
N LYS A 15 -26.42 1.44 2.60
CA LYS A 15 -27.55 1.78 3.46
C LYS A 15 -28.87 1.56 2.67
N PRO A 16 -29.31 0.31 2.51
CA PRO A 16 -30.56 0.02 1.79
C PRO A 16 -31.77 0.41 2.63
N GLU A 17 -32.74 1.09 2.00
CA GLU A 17 -33.99 1.52 2.62
C GLU A 17 -35.14 0.55 2.32
N ASN A 18 -35.02 -0.30 1.29
CA ASN A 18 -36.01 -1.28 0.88
C ASN A 18 -35.40 -2.59 0.40
N ASP A 19 -36.20 -3.61 0.14
CA ASP A 19 -35.75 -4.93 -0.24
C ASP A 19 -35.06 -4.96 -1.62
N LYS A 20 -35.52 -4.14 -2.58
CA LYS A 20 -34.85 -4.02 -3.88
C LYS A 20 -33.45 -3.47 -3.73
N GLN A 21 -33.27 -2.46 -2.88
CA GLN A 21 -31.94 -1.91 -2.60
C GLN A 21 -31.04 -2.92 -1.88
N LYS A 22 -31.59 -3.82 -1.02
CA LYS A 22 -30.83 -4.91 -0.41
C LYS A 22 -30.32 -5.90 -1.47
N GLU A 23 -31.17 -6.27 -2.44
CA GLU A 23 -30.77 -7.13 -3.54
C GLU A 23 -29.64 -6.50 -4.38
N VAL A 24 -29.77 -5.21 -4.69
CA VAL A 24 -28.75 -4.47 -5.44
C VAL A 24 -27.45 -4.36 -4.64
N ALA A 25 -27.51 -4.06 -3.34
CA ALA A 25 -26.35 -4.00 -2.48
C ALA A 25 -25.61 -5.36 -2.44
N THR A 26 -26.36 -6.46 -2.29
CA THR A 26 -25.81 -7.82 -2.33
C THR A 26 -25.14 -8.14 -3.67
N PHE A 27 -25.77 -7.70 -4.77
CA PHE A 27 -25.18 -7.86 -6.11
C PHE A 27 -23.87 -7.10 -6.24
N ILE A 28 -23.84 -5.81 -5.84
CA ILE A 28 -22.61 -4.99 -5.92
C ILE A 28 -21.50 -5.60 -5.07
N THR A 29 -21.80 -6.01 -3.84
CA THR A 29 -20.83 -6.69 -2.97
C THR A 29 -20.29 -7.96 -3.63
N SER A 30 -21.17 -8.78 -4.22
CA SER A 30 -20.74 -10.00 -4.93
C SER A 30 -19.87 -9.69 -6.16
N VAL A 31 -20.11 -8.58 -6.88
CA VAL A 31 -19.25 -8.14 -7.99
C VAL A 31 -17.87 -7.77 -7.48
N LEU A 32 -17.78 -7.04 -6.37
CA LEU A 32 -16.51 -6.64 -5.74
C LEU A 32 -15.73 -7.87 -5.27
N ASP A 33 -16.37 -8.80 -4.55
CA ASP A 33 -15.76 -10.04 -4.04
C ASP A 33 -15.23 -10.94 -5.16
N LYS A 34 -16.01 -11.11 -6.24
CA LYS A 34 -15.59 -11.92 -7.41
C LYS A 34 -14.43 -11.30 -8.19
N ASN A 35 -14.18 -10.01 -8.03
CA ASN A 35 -13.00 -9.32 -8.54
C ASN A 35 -11.87 -9.25 -7.53
N ARG A 36 -12.03 -9.81 -6.31
CA ARG A 36 -11.03 -9.78 -5.22
C ARG A 36 -10.60 -8.34 -4.92
N ILE A 37 -11.59 -7.48 -4.71
CA ILE A 37 -11.36 -6.04 -4.67
C ILE A 37 -10.34 -5.62 -3.62
N ASP A 38 -10.27 -6.29 -2.47
CA ASP A 38 -9.30 -5.98 -1.41
C ASP A 38 -7.85 -6.11 -1.91
N SER A 39 -7.57 -7.16 -2.69
CA SER A 39 -6.24 -7.33 -3.30
C SER A 39 -5.96 -6.28 -4.37
N VAL A 40 -6.99 -5.93 -5.15
CA VAL A 40 -6.90 -4.87 -6.17
C VAL A 40 -6.68 -3.51 -5.50
N ASP A 41 -7.32 -3.24 -4.37
CA ASP A 41 -7.18 -2.00 -3.61
C ASP A 41 -5.75 -1.81 -3.10
N ILE A 42 -5.12 -2.86 -2.56
CA ILE A 42 -3.72 -2.80 -2.14
C ILE A 42 -2.82 -2.41 -3.32
N ASP A 43 -2.98 -3.08 -4.47
CA ASP A 43 -2.16 -2.82 -5.65
C ASP A 43 -2.36 -1.39 -6.19
N ARG A 44 -3.61 -0.94 -6.33
CA ARG A 44 -3.91 0.39 -6.88
C ARG A 44 -3.55 1.54 -5.94
N VAL A 45 -3.72 1.38 -4.62
CA VAL A 45 -3.28 2.38 -3.64
C VAL A 45 -1.76 2.49 -3.62
N ASN A 46 -1.04 1.36 -3.73
CA ASN A 46 0.41 1.38 -3.87
C ASN A 46 0.85 2.16 -5.11
N ARG A 47 0.22 1.89 -6.26
CA ARG A 47 0.52 2.60 -7.52
C ARG A 47 0.16 4.07 -7.48
N PHE A 48 -0.93 4.43 -6.79
CA PHE A 48 -1.34 5.81 -6.61
C PHE A 48 -0.30 6.62 -5.83
N PHE A 49 0.20 6.08 -4.72
CA PHE A 49 1.22 6.77 -3.92
C PHE A 49 2.60 6.79 -4.57
N ALA A 50 2.92 5.78 -5.37
CA ALA A 50 4.22 5.66 -6.02
C ALA A 50 4.27 6.28 -7.41
N GLY A 51 3.23 6.08 -8.22
CA GLY A 51 3.17 6.49 -9.62
C GLY A 51 2.33 7.72 -9.89
N CYS A 52 1.76 8.33 -8.87
CA CYS A 52 0.93 9.54 -8.93
C CYS A 52 -0.39 9.39 -9.66
N GLU A 53 -0.57 8.38 -10.51
CA GLU A 53 -1.75 8.20 -11.34
C GLU A 53 -2.20 6.75 -11.36
N ILE A 54 -3.51 6.56 -11.28
CA ILE A 54 -4.17 5.28 -11.47
C ILE A 54 -5.46 5.44 -12.26
N MET A 55 -5.75 4.45 -13.07
CA MET A 55 -7.02 4.28 -13.73
C MET A 55 -7.50 2.85 -13.51
N THR A 56 -8.77 2.66 -13.18
CA THR A 56 -9.41 1.35 -13.20
C THR A 56 -10.53 1.35 -14.21
N LEU A 57 -10.43 0.45 -15.18
CA LEU A 57 -11.47 0.20 -16.17
C LEU A 57 -12.35 -0.95 -15.69
N TRP A 58 -13.65 -0.71 -15.59
CA TRP A 58 -14.67 -1.72 -15.40
C TRP A 58 -15.29 -2.09 -16.74
N TYR A 59 -15.34 -3.37 -17.05
CA TYR A 59 -15.89 -3.87 -18.29
C TYR A 59 -16.72 -5.13 -18.06
N ALA A 60 -17.65 -5.38 -18.96
CA ALA A 60 -18.50 -6.55 -18.93
C ALA A 60 -18.20 -7.46 -20.11
N LEU A 61 -18.19 -8.77 -19.85
CA LEU A 61 -18.17 -9.81 -20.86
C LEU A 61 -19.57 -10.38 -20.98
N GLU A 62 -20.09 -10.52 -22.20
CA GLU A 62 -21.36 -11.20 -22.46
C GLU A 62 -21.21 -12.70 -22.18
N GLN A 63 -21.50 -13.09 -20.96
CA GLN A 63 -21.43 -14.45 -20.49
C GLN A 63 -22.52 -14.69 -19.44
N ASN A 64 -23.50 -15.54 -19.76
CA ASN A 64 -24.51 -15.96 -18.82
C ASN A 64 -23.86 -16.65 -17.60
N ASN A 65 -24.18 -16.18 -16.41
CA ASN A 65 -23.60 -16.71 -15.17
C ASN A 65 -24.56 -16.53 -13.98
N THR A 66 -24.20 -17.17 -12.85
CA THR A 66 -24.91 -17.08 -11.57
C THR A 66 -23.97 -16.61 -10.45
N LEU A 67 -22.85 -15.95 -10.81
CA LEU A 67 -21.77 -15.60 -9.88
C LEU A 67 -22.20 -14.60 -8.79
N TYR A 68 -23.26 -13.83 -9.04
CA TYR A 68 -23.70 -12.71 -8.18
C TYR A 68 -24.97 -13.03 -7.39
N GLY A 69 -25.21 -14.31 -7.10
CA GLY A 69 -26.43 -14.75 -6.39
C GLY A 69 -27.70 -14.74 -7.25
N ARG A 70 -27.61 -14.32 -8.51
CA ARG A 70 -28.71 -14.30 -9.49
C ARG A 70 -28.20 -14.61 -10.91
N LYS A 71 -29.13 -14.92 -11.80
CA LYS A 71 -28.81 -15.04 -13.23
C LYS A 71 -28.43 -13.66 -13.79
N SER A 72 -27.23 -13.58 -14.34
CA SER A 72 -26.71 -12.36 -14.97
C SER A 72 -26.25 -12.68 -16.40
N PRO A 73 -26.60 -11.87 -17.41
CA PRO A 73 -26.08 -12.01 -18.76
C PRO A 73 -24.64 -11.50 -18.89
N LEU A 74 -24.18 -10.72 -17.89
CA LEU A 74 -22.90 -10.04 -17.91
C LEU A 74 -21.98 -10.57 -16.82
N LYS A 75 -20.72 -10.80 -17.16
CA LYS A 75 -19.64 -11.04 -16.22
C LYS A 75 -18.79 -9.80 -16.10
N ILE A 76 -18.90 -9.09 -14.96
CA ILE A 76 -18.28 -7.81 -14.71
C ILE A 76 -16.86 -8.03 -14.17
N ARG A 77 -15.88 -7.33 -14.78
CA ARG A 77 -14.46 -7.41 -14.45
C ARG A 77 -13.86 -6.02 -14.35
N CYS A 78 -12.75 -5.90 -13.64
CA CYS A 78 -11.95 -4.68 -13.59
C CYS A 78 -10.50 -4.94 -13.99
N ARG A 79 -9.86 -3.89 -14.49
CA ARG A 79 -8.43 -3.86 -14.81
C ARG A 79 -7.85 -2.51 -14.42
N THR A 80 -6.74 -2.53 -13.72
CA THR A 80 -5.99 -1.32 -13.33
C THR A 80 -4.90 -1.02 -14.35
N PHE A 81 -4.75 0.26 -14.68
CA PHE A 81 -3.70 0.84 -15.49
C PHE A 81 -2.97 1.90 -14.68
N SER A 82 -1.66 2.04 -14.90
CA SER A 82 -0.83 3.00 -14.21
C SER A 82 0.47 3.24 -14.97
N PRO A 83 1.07 4.43 -14.89
CA PRO A 83 2.40 4.69 -15.43
C PRO A 83 3.46 3.71 -14.92
N MET A 84 3.31 3.20 -13.70
CA MET A 84 4.20 2.16 -13.15
C MET A 84 4.13 0.81 -13.90
N LEU A 85 3.06 0.57 -14.67
CA LEU A 85 2.91 -0.59 -15.56
C LEU A 85 3.40 -0.31 -16.99
N GLY A 86 3.84 0.93 -17.26
CA GLY A 86 4.19 1.40 -18.59
C GLY A 86 2.96 1.78 -19.42
N ASP A 87 1.85 2.11 -18.77
CA ASP A 87 0.65 2.63 -19.40
C ASP A 87 0.68 4.16 -19.38
N ASP A 88 0.23 4.80 -20.45
CA ASP A 88 0.07 6.25 -20.52
C ASP A 88 -1.40 6.60 -20.32
N LEU A 89 -1.71 7.48 -19.36
CA LEU A 89 -3.08 7.85 -18.99
C LEU A 89 -3.40 9.26 -19.48
N TYR A 90 -4.57 9.43 -20.14
CA TYR A 90 -5.01 10.69 -20.74
C TYR A 90 -6.46 10.99 -20.35
N PRO A 91 -6.69 11.55 -19.12
CA PRO A 91 -8.00 12.03 -18.73
C PRO A 91 -8.31 13.34 -19.48
N LEU A 92 -9.56 13.50 -19.91
CA LEU A 92 -10.07 14.74 -20.48
C LEU A 92 -11.18 15.27 -19.57
N PHE A 93 -10.97 16.47 -19.04
CA PHE A 93 -11.93 17.17 -18.19
C PHE A 93 -12.55 18.33 -18.94
N ASP A 94 -13.77 18.70 -18.59
CA ASP A 94 -14.42 19.91 -19.04
C ASP A 94 -13.94 21.14 -18.21
N GLU A 95 -14.51 22.31 -18.51
CA GLU A 95 -14.21 23.55 -17.83
C GLU A 95 -14.66 23.58 -16.35
N TYR A 96 -15.50 22.66 -15.91
CA TYR A 96 -16.01 22.51 -14.55
C TYR A 96 -15.25 21.45 -13.75
N GLY A 97 -14.33 20.73 -14.39
CA GLY A 97 -13.55 19.66 -13.77
C GLY A 97 -14.20 18.27 -13.85
N ASP A 98 -15.30 18.12 -14.57
CA ASP A 98 -15.91 16.82 -14.79
C ASP A 98 -15.21 16.05 -15.92
N MET A 99 -14.93 14.77 -15.69
CA MET A 99 -14.28 13.93 -16.68
C MET A 99 -15.26 13.55 -17.79
N ILE A 100 -14.97 14.01 -19.03
CA ILE A 100 -15.80 13.76 -20.22
C ILE A 100 -15.29 12.60 -21.08
N ALA A 101 -14.00 12.27 -20.97
CA ALA A 101 -13.41 11.10 -21.60
C ALA A 101 -12.18 10.61 -20.82
N MET A 102 -11.88 9.34 -20.99
CA MET A 102 -10.64 8.74 -20.46
C MET A 102 -9.99 7.89 -21.54
N SER A 103 -8.70 8.12 -21.78
CA SER A 103 -7.95 7.33 -22.76
C SER A 103 -6.72 6.70 -22.10
N VAL A 104 -6.31 5.55 -22.64
CA VAL A 104 -5.14 4.82 -22.17
C VAL A 104 -4.31 4.30 -23.32
N GLY A 105 -3.03 4.65 -23.31
CA GLY A 105 -2.01 4.09 -24.19
C GLY A 105 -1.31 2.92 -23.49
N TYR A 106 -1.20 1.78 -24.15
CA TYR A 106 -0.50 0.63 -23.59
C TYR A 106 0.16 -0.24 -24.65
N GLN A 107 1.06 -1.12 -24.24
CA GLN A 107 1.79 -1.98 -25.15
C GLN A 107 1.50 -3.45 -24.84
N ARG A 108 1.40 -4.27 -25.89
CA ARG A 108 1.29 -5.73 -25.76
C ARG A 108 2.26 -6.42 -26.71
N LYS A 109 2.88 -7.50 -26.23
CA LYS A 109 3.65 -8.39 -27.08
C LYS A 109 2.70 -9.26 -27.90
N LYS A 110 2.84 -9.20 -29.24
CA LYS A 110 2.15 -10.08 -30.19
C LYS A 110 3.21 -10.89 -30.93
N GLY A 111 3.49 -12.09 -30.45
CA GLY A 111 4.63 -12.89 -30.92
C GLY A 111 5.98 -12.21 -30.55
N ARG A 112 6.78 -11.89 -31.57
CA ARG A 112 8.10 -11.21 -31.41
C ARG A 112 8.00 -9.68 -31.48
N LYS A 113 6.84 -9.12 -31.82
CA LYS A 113 6.64 -7.66 -31.99
C LYS A 113 5.92 -7.09 -30.78
N THR A 114 6.29 -5.88 -30.38
CA THR A 114 5.53 -5.08 -29.43
C THR A 114 4.59 -4.18 -30.21
N VAL A 115 3.30 -4.28 -29.97
CA VAL A 115 2.25 -3.49 -30.60
C VAL A 115 1.74 -2.48 -29.60
N LYS A 116 1.61 -1.21 -30.00
CA LYS A 116 1.00 -0.16 -29.21
C LYS A 116 -0.50 -0.11 -29.48
N PHE A 117 -1.25 0.08 -28.43
CA PHE A 117 -2.70 0.24 -28.44
C PHE A 117 -3.06 1.57 -27.76
N PHE A 118 -4.15 2.16 -28.21
CA PHE A 118 -4.73 3.35 -27.63
C PHE A 118 -6.24 3.17 -27.57
N ASP A 119 -6.78 3.14 -26.36
CA ASP A 119 -8.21 2.96 -26.11
C ASP A 119 -8.77 4.26 -25.54
N ALA A 120 -9.89 4.76 -26.08
CA ALA A 120 -10.59 5.94 -25.57
C ALA A 120 -12.03 5.58 -25.20
N TYR A 121 -12.42 6.00 -24.01
CA TYR A 121 -13.73 5.75 -23.41
C TYR A 121 -14.44 7.07 -23.14
N THR A 122 -15.63 7.19 -23.67
CA THR A 122 -16.59 8.24 -23.33
C THR A 122 -17.83 7.61 -22.68
N ALA A 123 -18.82 8.40 -22.30
CA ALA A 123 -20.07 7.85 -21.76
C ALA A 123 -20.82 6.95 -22.76
N ASN A 124 -20.63 7.19 -24.07
CA ASN A 124 -21.41 6.56 -25.13
C ASN A 124 -20.59 5.71 -26.09
N LYS A 125 -19.25 5.88 -26.13
CA LYS A 125 -18.41 5.23 -27.12
C LYS A 125 -17.10 4.70 -26.51
N HIS A 126 -16.68 3.55 -27.04
CA HIS A 126 -15.34 3.01 -26.91
C HIS A 126 -14.71 2.96 -28.30
N ILE A 127 -13.54 3.56 -28.44
CA ILE A 127 -12.79 3.54 -29.70
C ILE A 127 -11.38 3.06 -29.39
N LYS A 128 -10.88 2.14 -30.19
CA LYS A 128 -9.59 1.54 -30.02
C LYS A 128 -8.75 1.59 -31.29
N TRP A 129 -7.50 1.99 -31.13
CA TRP A 129 -6.52 2.04 -32.21
C TRP A 129 -5.36 1.10 -31.92
N SER A 130 -4.73 0.64 -33.00
CA SER A 130 -3.53 -0.18 -32.95
C SER A 130 -2.47 0.33 -33.92
N SER A 131 -1.21 0.20 -33.56
CA SER A 131 -0.05 0.50 -34.42
C SER A 131 0.59 -0.74 -35.06
N GLU A 132 -0.15 -1.84 -35.19
CA GLU A 132 0.38 -3.13 -35.70
C GLU A 132 0.92 -3.04 -37.12
N SER A 133 0.30 -2.22 -37.96
CA SER A 133 0.67 -1.98 -39.38
C SER A 133 1.79 -0.94 -39.58
N GLY A 134 2.33 -0.36 -38.47
CA GLY A 134 3.30 0.74 -38.51
C GLY A 134 2.69 2.14 -38.49
N SER A 135 1.38 2.27 -38.76
CA SER A 135 0.58 3.48 -38.56
C SER A 135 -0.60 3.19 -37.65
N TRP A 136 -1.13 4.21 -36.97
CA TRP A 136 -2.32 4.08 -36.13
C TRP A 136 -3.56 3.80 -37.01
N GLN A 137 -4.24 2.69 -36.72
CA GLN A 137 -5.48 2.29 -37.37
C GLN A 137 -6.55 2.03 -36.31
N GLU A 138 -7.75 2.51 -36.54
CA GLU A 138 -8.93 2.19 -35.77
C GLU A 138 -9.28 0.71 -35.98
N ILE A 139 -9.39 -0.05 -34.88
CA ILE A 139 -9.71 -1.48 -34.92
C ILE A 139 -11.07 -1.81 -34.29
N GLU A 140 -11.53 -0.99 -33.35
CA GLU A 140 -12.81 -1.13 -32.70
C GLU A 140 -13.47 0.25 -32.55
N ASN A 141 -14.78 0.34 -32.79
CA ASN A 141 -15.58 1.54 -32.56
C ASN A 141 -16.99 1.08 -32.15
N GLU A 142 -17.22 1.01 -30.88
CA GLU A 142 -18.42 0.42 -30.29
C GLU A 142 -19.20 1.45 -29.48
N ASN A 143 -20.53 1.34 -29.50
CA ASN A 143 -21.36 2.13 -28.60
C ASN A 143 -21.43 1.45 -27.23
N ILE A 144 -21.21 2.23 -26.18
CA ILE A 144 -21.32 1.77 -24.80
C ILE A 144 -22.77 2.00 -24.34
N THR A 145 -23.44 0.92 -23.92
CA THR A 145 -24.81 0.97 -23.38
C THR A 145 -24.87 1.40 -21.93
N LEU A 146 -23.72 1.57 -21.27
CA LEU A 146 -23.60 1.91 -19.85
C LEU A 146 -24.05 3.34 -19.54
N LEU A 147 -24.01 4.25 -20.53
CA LEU A 147 -24.27 5.69 -20.39
C LEU A 147 -23.43 6.39 -19.32
N LYS A 148 -22.31 5.79 -19.01
CA LYS A 148 -21.26 6.32 -18.09
C LYS A 148 -19.89 5.93 -18.61
N ILE A 149 -18.88 6.75 -18.33
CA ILE A 149 -17.48 6.38 -18.59
C ILE A 149 -17.13 5.20 -17.69
N PRO A 150 -16.76 4.03 -18.25
CA PRO A 150 -16.48 2.83 -17.47
C PRO A 150 -15.12 2.87 -16.75
N ALA A 151 -14.37 3.93 -16.96
CA ALA A 151 -13.06 4.16 -16.36
C ALA A 151 -13.17 5.18 -15.23
N ILE A 152 -12.51 4.87 -14.12
CA ILE A 152 -12.34 5.77 -12.99
C ILE A 152 -10.86 6.15 -12.88
N TYR A 153 -10.59 7.40 -12.57
CA TYR A 153 -9.24 7.95 -12.54
C TYR A 153 -9.00 8.72 -11.26
N ALA A 154 -7.79 8.60 -10.73
CA ALA A 154 -7.30 9.43 -9.65
C ALA A 154 -5.85 9.82 -9.93
N CYS A 155 -5.50 11.05 -9.58
CA CYS A 155 -4.14 11.54 -9.66
C CYS A 155 -3.76 12.33 -8.42
N ARG A 156 -2.45 12.51 -8.27
CA ARG A 156 -1.82 13.39 -7.29
C ARG A 156 -0.65 14.12 -7.95
N PRO A 157 -0.30 15.33 -7.47
CA PRO A 157 0.72 16.13 -8.14
C PRO A 157 2.13 15.56 -7.98
N PHE A 158 2.44 14.90 -6.86
CA PHE A 158 3.78 14.43 -6.53
C PHE A 158 3.72 13.06 -5.85
N PRO A 159 4.74 12.19 -6.02
CA PRO A 159 4.85 10.96 -5.25
C PRO A 159 5.01 11.29 -3.76
N ILE A 160 4.66 10.32 -2.91
CA ILE A 160 4.62 10.57 -1.45
C ILE A 160 5.97 10.94 -0.85
N TRP A 161 7.06 10.57 -1.52
CA TRP A 161 8.44 10.80 -1.07
C TRP A 161 9.12 12.01 -1.73
N GLU A 162 8.42 12.80 -2.55
CA GLU A 162 9.03 13.91 -3.30
C GLU A 162 9.87 14.84 -2.41
N PHE A 163 9.28 15.27 -1.31
CA PHE A 163 9.94 16.24 -0.40
C PHE A 163 11.06 15.63 0.45
N THR A 164 11.33 14.34 0.35
CA THR A 164 12.38 13.64 1.11
C THR A 164 13.55 13.19 0.22
N SER A 165 13.48 13.43 -1.07
CA SER A 165 14.48 12.98 -2.05
C SER A 165 15.88 13.49 -1.72
N ASP A 166 16.00 14.76 -1.36
CA ASP A 166 17.30 15.37 -0.99
C ASP A 166 17.86 14.75 0.29
N THR A 167 17.01 14.46 1.26
CA THR A 167 17.41 13.79 2.52
C THR A 167 17.93 12.38 2.25
N VAL A 168 17.27 11.63 1.38
CA VAL A 168 17.72 10.29 0.98
C VAL A 168 19.05 10.38 0.25
N TYR A 169 19.20 11.31 -0.69
CA TYR A 169 20.45 11.53 -1.41
C TYR A 169 21.60 11.85 -0.44
N GLU A 170 21.39 12.72 0.55
CA GLU A 170 22.42 13.07 1.55
C GLU A 170 22.81 11.86 2.42
N ILE A 171 21.86 11.01 2.80
CA ILE A 171 22.13 9.76 3.52
C ILE A 171 22.99 8.83 2.66
N GLU A 172 22.59 8.61 1.40
CA GLU A 172 23.32 7.74 0.47
C GLU A 172 24.74 8.27 0.21
N TRP A 173 24.88 9.56 0.00
CA TRP A 173 26.17 10.22 -0.21
C TRP A 173 27.09 10.06 1.00
N SER A 174 26.58 10.34 2.20
CA SER A 174 27.32 10.21 3.47
C SER A 174 27.80 8.79 3.70
N LEU A 175 26.92 7.79 3.50
CA LEU A 175 27.25 6.37 3.66
C LEU A 175 28.24 5.89 2.59
N SER A 176 28.05 6.29 1.34
CA SER A 176 28.93 5.94 0.23
C SER A 176 30.34 6.49 0.44
N ARG A 177 30.43 7.76 0.85
CA ARG A 177 31.70 8.41 1.14
C ARG A 177 32.43 7.77 2.31
N ASN A 178 31.68 7.44 3.37
CA ASN A 178 32.22 6.68 4.50
C ASN A 178 32.75 5.29 4.06
N GLY A 179 32.01 4.59 3.21
CA GLY A 179 32.47 3.31 2.63
C GLY A 179 33.76 3.44 1.85
N ASN A 180 33.98 4.55 1.13
CA ASN A 180 35.23 4.83 0.44
C ASN A 180 36.36 5.10 1.43
N TYR A 181 36.12 5.91 2.45
CA TYR A 181 37.13 6.16 3.50
C TYR A 181 37.57 4.87 4.20
N ILE A 182 36.64 3.97 4.53
CA ILE A 182 36.95 2.68 5.13
C ILE A 182 37.81 1.86 4.19
N ARG A 183 37.50 1.80 2.90
CA ARG A 183 38.30 1.05 1.89
C ARG A 183 39.68 1.60 1.71
N GLU A 184 39.86 2.90 1.63
CA GLU A 184 41.13 3.58 1.45
C GLU A 184 42.01 3.49 2.69
N ASN A 185 41.41 3.62 3.88
CA ASN A 185 42.15 3.67 5.16
C ASN A 185 42.08 2.37 5.97
N SER A 186 41.59 1.26 5.36
CA SER A 186 41.55 -0.06 6.03
C SER A 186 42.92 -0.63 6.35
N LYS A 187 43.95 -0.16 5.66
CA LYS A 187 45.34 -0.56 5.90
C LYS A 187 46.04 0.54 6.70
N PRO A 188 46.48 0.27 7.95
CA PRO A 188 47.24 1.23 8.71
C PRO A 188 48.56 1.55 7.99
N LEU A 189 48.87 2.84 7.90
CA LEU A 189 50.14 3.28 7.37
C LEU A 189 51.23 3.09 8.42
N PHE A 190 52.24 2.30 8.08
CA PHE A 190 53.43 2.20 8.90
C PHE A 190 54.35 3.38 8.61
N CYS A 191 54.46 4.27 9.58
CA CYS A 191 55.29 5.48 9.46
C CYS A 191 56.50 5.35 10.37
N VAL A 192 57.65 5.68 9.82
CA VAL A 192 58.90 5.76 10.58
C VAL A 192 59.43 7.20 10.50
N PHE A 193 59.64 7.79 11.62
CA PHE A 193 60.22 9.13 11.80
C PHE A 193 61.69 8.94 12.17
N ALA A 194 62.58 9.34 11.27
CA ALA A 194 64.06 9.23 11.46
C ALA A 194 64.74 10.45 10.88
N ASP A 195 65.82 10.90 11.53
CA ASP A 195 66.61 12.04 11.07
C ASP A 195 67.44 11.73 9.85
N GLU A 196 67.65 10.45 9.52
CA GLU A 196 68.38 9.97 8.35
C GLU A 196 67.48 9.20 7.41
N ALA A 197 67.78 9.28 6.08
CA ALA A 197 67.06 8.53 5.07
C ALA A 197 67.17 7.01 5.28
N ILE A 198 66.05 6.32 5.40
CA ILE A 198 65.99 4.86 5.55
C ILE A 198 66.32 4.23 4.21
N ARG A 199 67.37 3.45 4.12
CA ARG A 199 67.69 2.63 2.95
C ARG A 199 67.03 1.28 3.10
N TYR A 200 66.15 0.94 2.16
CA TYR A 200 65.64 -0.42 2.02
C TYR A 200 66.79 -1.27 1.45
N GLY A 201 67.15 -2.34 2.14
CA GLY A 201 68.11 -3.31 1.63
C GLY A 201 67.57 -4.00 0.37
N ASP A 202 68.40 -4.12 -0.67
CA ASP A 202 68.09 -4.74 -1.95
C ASP A 202 67.94 -6.28 -1.90
N GLU A 203 67.63 -6.86 -0.78
CA GLU A 203 67.40 -8.31 -0.70
C GLU A 203 66.02 -8.68 -1.24
N LYS A 204 66.05 -9.29 -2.43
CA LYS A 204 64.92 -10.01 -3.01
C LYS A 204 64.56 -11.18 -2.07
N SER A 205 63.66 -10.97 -1.14
CA SER A 205 63.08 -12.07 -0.38
C SER A 205 62.23 -12.95 -1.30
N PRO A 206 62.53 -14.26 -1.39
CA PRO A 206 61.75 -15.18 -2.22
C PRO A 206 60.34 -15.46 -1.66
N ASP A 207 60.09 -15.11 -0.42
CA ASP A 207 58.80 -15.34 0.23
C ASP A 207 58.01 -14.05 0.37
N LYS A 208 56.91 -13.94 -0.41
CA LYS A 208 56.00 -12.81 -0.35
C LYS A 208 55.24 -12.70 0.97
N GLU A 209 55.35 -13.69 1.85
CA GLU A 209 54.67 -13.73 3.17
C GLU A 209 55.58 -13.41 4.36
N ALA A 210 56.92 -13.35 4.13
CA ALA A 210 57.85 -12.97 5.18
C ALA A 210 57.73 -11.48 5.51
N ARG A 211 57.31 -11.16 6.72
CA ARG A 211 57.35 -9.79 7.25
C ARG A 211 58.79 -9.32 7.25
N ALA A 212 59.12 -8.36 6.39
CA ALA A 212 60.44 -7.75 6.34
C ALA A 212 60.75 -7.16 7.73
N VAL A 213 61.81 -7.63 8.35
CA VAL A 213 62.36 -7.03 9.58
C VAL A 213 63.10 -5.78 9.15
N MET A 214 62.54 -4.63 9.38
CA MET A 214 63.13 -3.34 9.07
C MET A 214 64.02 -2.91 10.21
N GLN A 215 65.31 -2.62 9.92
CA GLN A 215 66.26 -2.03 10.88
C GLN A 215 66.26 -0.50 10.69
N TYR A 216 66.10 0.20 11.80
CA TYR A 216 66.03 1.66 11.83
C TYR A 216 67.23 2.27 12.53
N PRO A 217 67.70 3.49 12.19
CA PRO A 217 68.71 4.23 12.90
C PRO A 217 68.36 4.43 14.36
N LYS A 218 69.39 4.54 15.21
CA LYS A 218 69.23 4.74 16.66
C LYS A 218 68.55 6.09 16.90
N GLY A 219 67.40 6.09 17.60
CA GLY A 219 66.62 7.29 17.87
C GLY A 219 65.35 7.42 16.97
N SER A 220 65.16 6.53 16.00
CA SER A 220 63.95 6.51 15.17
C SER A 220 62.72 6.06 15.99
N THR A 221 61.57 6.66 15.68
CA THR A 221 60.28 6.26 16.21
C THR A 221 59.44 5.66 15.08
N ALA A 222 58.91 4.47 15.30
CA ALA A 222 58.02 3.82 14.36
C ALA A 222 56.61 3.66 14.96
N GLN A 223 55.60 4.05 14.24
CA GLN A 223 54.22 3.87 14.67
C GLN A 223 53.30 3.59 13.50
N TYR A 224 52.23 2.85 13.78
CA TYR A 224 51.14 2.75 12.84
C TYR A 224 50.27 3.99 12.97
N VAL A 225 50.15 4.73 11.87
CA VAL A 225 49.21 5.83 11.78
C VAL A 225 47.89 5.25 11.28
N THR A 226 46.95 5.19 12.18
CA THR A 226 45.60 4.79 11.88
C THR A 226 44.73 6.03 11.75
N TRP A 227 43.82 6.02 10.80
CA TRP A 227 42.82 7.06 10.66
C TRP A 227 41.92 7.08 11.89
N GLN A 228 41.84 8.19 12.59
CA GLN A 228 40.83 8.45 13.61
C GLN A 228 39.62 9.07 12.94
N GLN A 229 38.66 8.24 12.56
CA GLN A 229 37.41 8.71 12.03
C GLN A 229 36.53 9.24 13.15
N ALA A 230 35.86 10.38 12.90
CA ALA A 230 34.81 10.89 13.79
C ALA A 230 33.52 10.06 13.63
N VAL A 231 33.61 8.78 14.04
CA VAL A 231 32.49 7.80 13.89
C VAL A 231 31.23 8.29 14.56
N GLU A 232 31.37 8.95 15.71
CA GLU A 232 30.23 9.49 16.47
C GLU A 232 29.51 10.62 15.71
N ASN A 233 30.28 11.52 15.05
CA ASN A 233 29.68 12.58 14.24
C ASN A 233 28.94 12.02 13.04
N LEU A 234 29.47 11.00 12.37
CA LEU A 234 28.81 10.36 11.26
C LEU A 234 27.52 9.63 11.69
N LYS A 235 27.61 8.88 12.79
CA LYS A 235 26.42 8.22 13.36
C LYS A 235 25.34 9.24 13.71
N PHE A 236 25.73 10.32 14.40
CA PHE A 236 24.81 11.40 14.74
C PHE A 236 24.18 12.00 13.49
N HIS A 237 24.99 12.38 12.50
CA HIS A 237 24.50 12.98 11.25
C HIS A 237 23.52 12.07 10.51
N VAL A 238 23.87 10.81 10.30
CA VAL A 238 22.98 9.84 9.64
C VAL A 238 21.71 9.59 10.44
N SER A 239 21.82 9.55 11.77
CA SER A 239 20.65 9.40 12.66
C SER A 239 19.70 10.60 12.56
N GLU A 240 20.24 11.82 12.54
CA GLU A 240 19.43 13.04 12.40
C GLU A 240 18.76 13.12 11.02
N LEU A 241 19.48 12.80 9.94
CA LEU A 241 18.89 12.74 8.60
C LEU A 241 17.77 11.69 8.52
N ARG A 242 17.95 10.54 9.17
CA ARG A 242 16.92 9.51 9.24
C ARG A 242 15.70 9.97 10.04
N ASN A 243 15.91 10.63 11.18
CA ASN A 243 14.81 11.21 11.95
C ASN A 243 14.06 12.25 11.14
N LEU A 244 14.80 13.13 10.44
CA LEU A 244 14.22 14.14 9.56
C LEU A 244 13.39 13.50 8.44
N TYR A 245 13.89 12.45 7.80
CA TYR A 245 13.20 11.69 6.77
C TYR A 245 11.81 11.19 7.24
N PHE A 246 11.74 10.53 8.38
CA PHE A 246 10.48 10.02 8.93
C PHE A 246 9.56 11.16 9.39
N THR A 247 10.10 12.24 9.95
CA THR A 247 9.34 13.42 10.35
C THR A 247 8.71 14.11 9.14
N MET A 248 9.45 14.30 8.05
CA MET A 248 8.93 14.89 6.82
C MET A 248 7.86 14.03 6.15
N LEU A 249 7.98 12.71 6.22
CA LEU A 249 6.97 11.78 5.73
C LEU A 249 5.76 11.67 6.65
N GLN A 250 5.84 12.16 7.89
CA GLN A 250 4.83 11.95 8.93
C GLN A 250 4.53 10.44 9.15
N LEU A 251 5.57 9.62 9.05
CA LEU A 251 5.48 8.17 9.24
C LEU A 251 6.33 7.75 10.44
N PRO A 252 5.86 6.80 11.26
CA PRO A 252 6.67 6.27 12.34
C PRO A 252 7.85 5.44 11.80
N ASP A 253 8.99 5.48 12.47
CA ASP A 253 10.10 4.56 12.22
C ASP A 253 9.77 3.18 12.80
N TRP A 254 9.39 2.24 11.94
CA TRP A 254 9.01 0.87 12.26
C TRP A 254 10.20 -0.07 12.45
N SER A 255 11.42 0.47 12.54
CA SER A 255 12.58 -0.38 12.76
C SER A 255 12.46 -1.12 14.09
N TYR A 256 12.87 -2.39 14.12
CA TYR A 256 12.84 -3.22 15.32
C TYR A 256 13.61 -2.54 16.47
N GLU A 257 14.70 -1.87 16.16
CA GLU A 257 15.54 -1.15 17.14
C GLU A 257 14.74 -0.05 17.86
N LYS A 258 14.00 0.78 17.13
CA LYS A 258 13.16 1.83 17.71
C LYS A 258 11.96 1.25 18.44
N MET A 259 11.32 0.25 17.86
CA MET A 259 10.14 -0.39 18.48
C MET A 259 10.49 -1.19 19.75
N SER A 260 11.67 -1.79 19.83
CA SER A 260 12.11 -2.55 21.00
C SER A 260 12.54 -1.68 22.18
N GLN A 261 13.04 -0.47 21.94
CA GLN A 261 13.46 0.47 22.98
C GLN A 261 12.27 1.09 23.71
N VAL A 262 11.09 1.04 23.12
CA VAL A 262 9.89 1.65 23.67
C VAL A 262 9.02 0.55 24.27
N ALA A 263 9.22 0.23 25.55
CA ALA A 263 8.30 -0.61 26.33
C ALA A 263 7.01 0.17 26.58
N LEU A 264 6.18 0.31 25.53
CA LEU A 264 5.02 1.18 25.56
C LEU A 264 3.78 0.42 26.02
N SER A 265 3.00 1.07 26.89
CA SER A 265 1.60 0.73 27.08
C SER A 265 0.83 0.85 25.78
N GLY A 266 -0.33 0.19 25.65
CA GLY A 266 -1.18 0.30 24.47
C GLY A 266 -1.49 1.75 24.10
N GLU A 267 -1.68 2.63 25.08
CA GLU A 267 -1.95 4.06 24.87
C GLU A 267 -0.75 4.79 24.25
N SER A 268 0.45 4.54 24.75
CA SER A 268 1.66 5.16 24.19
C SER A 268 1.93 4.69 22.76
N ARG A 269 1.60 3.43 22.41
CA ARG A 269 1.69 2.94 21.04
C ARG A 269 0.71 3.68 20.14
N LYS A 270 -0.54 3.92 20.57
CA LYS A 270 -1.51 4.72 19.82
C LYS A 270 -0.99 6.12 19.52
N GLN A 271 -0.33 6.77 20.49
CA GLN A 271 0.24 8.11 20.32
C GLN A 271 1.31 8.15 19.21
N LEU A 272 2.13 7.11 19.06
CA LEU A 272 3.12 7.04 17.97
C LEU A 272 2.51 7.03 16.58
N PHE A 273 1.23 6.65 16.45
CA PHE A 273 0.54 6.58 15.17
C PHE A 273 -0.28 7.82 14.84
N ILE A 274 -0.32 8.83 15.72
CA ILE A 274 -1.13 10.04 15.50
C ILE A 274 -0.73 10.74 14.21
N ASP A 275 0.56 10.98 14.00
CA ASP A 275 1.06 11.65 12.80
C ASP A 275 0.73 10.85 11.53
N ALA A 276 0.89 9.51 11.57
CA ALA A 276 0.54 8.64 10.48
C ALA A 276 -0.98 8.65 10.19
N GLN A 277 -1.82 8.72 11.22
CA GLN A 277 -3.28 8.82 11.05
C GLN A 277 -3.68 10.16 10.44
N LEU A 278 -3.07 11.25 10.89
CA LEU A 278 -3.28 12.58 10.30
C LEU A 278 -2.87 12.57 8.83
N LYS A 279 -1.72 11.98 8.51
CA LYS A 279 -1.25 11.85 7.12
C LYS A 279 -2.23 11.03 6.27
N VAL A 280 -2.77 9.92 6.77
CA VAL A 280 -3.81 9.16 6.05
C VAL A 280 -5.06 10.01 5.84
N ASN A 281 -5.48 10.79 6.85
CA ASN A 281 -6.66 11.65 6.73
C ASN A 281 -6.48 12.74 5.66
N ASP A 282 -5.30 13.29 5.53
CA ASP A 282 -4.99 14.29 4.49
C ASP A 282 -4.97 13.67 3.08
N GLU A 283 -4.48 12.44 2.96
CA GLU A 283 -4.27 11.78 1.67
C GLU A 283 -5.47 10.95 1.20
N LYS A 284 -6.45 10.65 2.05
CA LYS A 284 -7.56 9.75 1.71
C LYS A 284 -8.64 10.36 0.82
N GLY A 285 -8.71 11.70 0.72
CA GLY A 285 -9.77 12.40 -0.03
C GLY A 285 -9.92 11.91 -1.47
N PRO A 286 -8.86 11.97 -2.32
CA PRO A 286 -8.92 11.47 -3.68
C PRO A 286 -9.25 9.96 -3.79
N LEU A 287 -8.84 9.16 -2.80
CA LEU A 287 -9.13 7.73 -2.77
C LEU A 287 -10.61 7.46 -2.45
N ILE A 288 -11.21 8.21 -1.51
CA ILE A 288 -12.65 8.10 -1.21
C ILE A 288 -13.47 8.43 -2.46
N GLU A 289 -13.13 9.52 -3.15
CA GLU A 289 -13.79 9.92 -4.38
C GLU A 289 -13.63 8.84 -5.49
N PHE A 290 -12.45 8.27 -5.62
CA PHE A 290 -12.17 7.20 -6.56
C PHE A 290 -13.05 5.96 -6.29
N PHE A 291 -13.14 5.53 -5.03
CA PHE A 291 -13.96 4.38 -4.64
C PHE A 291 -15.47 4.66 -4.75
N ASP A 292 -15.91 5.89 -4.48
CA ASP A 292 -17.32 6.27 -4.68
C ASP A 292 -17.69 6.25 -6.16
N ARG A 293 -16.84 6.81 -7.03
CA ARG A 293 -17.00 6.73 -8.49
C ARG A 293 -17.04 5.28 -8.97
N GLU A 294 -16.25 4.38 -8.36
CA GLU A 294 -16.28 2.94 -8.64
C GLU A 294 -17.66 2.35 -8.41
N ILE A 295 -18.25 2.60 -7.24
CA ILE A 295 -19.59 2.13 -6.93
C ILE A 295 -20.61 2.68 -7.93
N ASN A 296 -20.47 3.93 -8.37
CA ASN A 296 -21.35 4.54 -9.35
C ASN A 296 -21.25 3.89 -10.74
N VAL A 297 -20.05 3.42 -11.15
CA VAL A 297 -19.87 2.64 -12.39
C VAL A 297 -20.51 1.25 -12.24
N ILE A 298 -20.31 0.58 -11.11
CA ILE A 298 -20.92 -0.75 -10.88
C ILE A 298 -22.44 -0.65 -10.81
N LYS A 299 -23.01 0.43 -10.24
CA LYS A 299 -24.46 0.71 -10.28
C LYS A 299 -24.98 0.81 -11.73
N ALA A 300 -24.22 1.41 -12.64
CA ALA A 300 -24.64 1.47 -14.04
C ALA A 300 -24.69 0.05 -14.67
N PHE A 301 -23.75 -0.83 -14.36
CA PHE A 301 -23.85 -2.25 -14.76
C PHE A 301 -25.03 -2.95 -14.09
N ALA A 302 -25.33 -2.65 -12.83
CA ALA A 302 -26.49 -3.20 -12.16
C ALA A 302 -27.81 -2.79 -12.85
N LYS A 303 -27.94 -1.57 -13.38
CA LYS A 303 -29.12 -1.15 -14.15
C LYS A 303 -29.35 -2.02 -15.39
N ILE A 304 -28.28 -2.42 -16.08
CA ILE A 304 -28.39 -3.31 -17.23
C ILE A 304 -28.85 -4.72 -16.81
N VAL A 305 -28.37 -5.21 -15.67
CA VAL A 305 -28.69 -6.57 -15.17
C VAL A 305 -30.09 -6.65 -14.56
N PHE A 306 -30.51 -5.62 -13.82
CA PHE A 306 -31.81 -5.60 -13.12
C PHE A 306 -32.94 -5.01 -13.97
N GLY A 307 -32.62 -4.16 -14.95
CA GLY A 307 -33.56 -3.48 -15.83
C GLY A 307 -34.20 -2.23 -15.20
N GLU A 308 -35.03 -1.55 -15.96
CA GLU A 308 -35.65 -0.26 -15.66
C GLU A 308 -36.45 -0.24 -14.33
N SER A 309 -37.05 -1.36 -13.93
CA SER A 309 -37.87 -1.45 -12.71
C SER A 309 -37.09 -1.27 -11.41
N TYR A 310 -35.76 -1.32 -11.48
CA TYR A 310 -34.84 -1.10 -10.34
C TYR A 310 -34.05 0.19 -10.46
N ALA A 311 -34.15 0.92 -11.58
CA ALA A 311 -33.28 2.07 -11.87
C ALA A 311 -33.33 3.15 -10.78
N ALA A 312 -34.53 3.52 -10.30
CA ALA A 312 -34.72 4.50 -9.24
C ALA A 312 -34.12 4.02 -7.90
N ASP A 313 -34.33 2.74 -7.55
CA ASP A 313 -33.79 2.13 -6.33
C ASP A 313 -32.27 2.03 -6.34
N ILE A 314 -31.68 1.74 -7.52
CA ILE A 314 -30.22 1.70 -7.72
C ILE A 314 -29.62 3.09 -7.54
N ASP A 315 -30.22 4.13 -8.12
CA ASP A 315 -29.74 5.50 -7.97
C ASP A 315 -29.85 6.00 -6.53
N ALA A 316 -30.95 5.71 -5.86
CA ALA A 316 -31.19 6.11 -4.47
C ALA A 316 -30.31 5.36 -3.44
N LEU A 317 -29.77 4.19 -3.78
CA LEU A 317 -28.91 3.42 -2.88
C LEU A 317 -27.65 4.22 -2.52
N LYS A 318 -27.50 4.55 -1.24
CA LYS A 318 -26.33 5.26 -0.72
C LYS A 318 -25.25 4.26 -0.34
N ALA A 319 -24.01 4.57 -0.69
CA ALA A 319 -22.83 3.87 -0.25
C ALA A 319 -21.94 4.83 0.53
N GLU A 320 -21.31 4.34 1.58
CA GLU A 320 -20.34 5.07 2.37
C GLU A 320 -19.00 4.36 2.30
N ILE A 321 -17.95 5.08 1.87
CA ILE A 321 -16.60 4.56 1.79
C ILE A 321 -15.85 4.90 3.08
N ILE A 322 -15.38 3.88 3.78
CA ILE A 322 -14.66 4.05 5.05
C ILE A 322 -13.25 3.50 4.89
N ILE A 323 -12.28 4.39 4.95
CA ILE A 323 -10.86 4.08 5.04
C ILE A 323 -10.46 4.21 6.51
N THR A 324 -10.13 3.09 7.14
CA THR A 324 -9.69 3.05 8.54
C THR A 324 -8.17 2.95 8.57
N PRO A 325 -7.45 3.99 9.06
CA PRO A 325 -6.00 3.93 9.18
C PRO A 325 -5.58 2.77 10.08
N PHE A 326 -4.54 2.04 9.66
CA PHE A 326 -3.97 0.99 10.49
C PHE A 326 -3.36 1.60 11.78
N THR A 327 -3.66 0.97 12.91
CA THR A 327 -3.08 1.30 14.22
C THR A 327 -2.71 0.02 14.93
N ILE A 328 -1.65 0.06 15.72
CA ILE A 328 -1.37 -1.01 16.68
C ILE A 328 -2.21 -0.73 17.91
N SER A 329 -3.28 -1.50 18.11
CA SER A 329 -4.08 -1.48 19.34
C SER A 329 -3.81 -2.75 20.15
N ASP A 330 -3.83 -2.62 21.46
CA ASP A 330 -3.92 -3.77 22.34
C ASP A 330 -5.41 -4.11 22.50
N GLU A 331 -5.86 -5.19 21.86
CA GLU A 331 -7.26 -5.61 21.89
C GLU A 331 -7.76 -5.80 23.33
N LYS A 332 -6.88 -6.23 24.23
CA LYS A 332 -7.20 -6.42 25.65
C LYS A 332 -7.50 -5.08 26.33
N ASP A 333 -6.70 -4.07 26.06
CA ASP A 333 -6.90 -2.72 26.60
C ASP A 333 -8.17 -2.09 26.03
N ASP A 334 -8.44 -2.26 24.73
CA ASP A 334 -9.66 -1.77 24.09
C ASP A 334 -10.91 -2.44 24.69
N ILE A 335 -10.91 -3.74 24.89
CA ILE A 335 -12.01 -4.47 25.52
C ILE A 335 -12.21 -3.99 26.97
N ASN A 336 -11.14 -3.84 27.75
CA ASN A 336 -11.20 -3.39 29.13
C ASN A 336 -11.76 -1.95 29.23
N ASN A 337 -11.31 -1.04 28.37
CA ASN A 337 -11.78 0.34 28.31
C ASN A 337 -13.28 0.41 27.96
N LEU A 338 -13.70 -0.38 26.99
CA LEU A 338 -15.10 -0.48 26.59
C LEU A 338 -15.97 -1.09 27.71
N MET A 339 -15.51 -2.15 28.37
CA MET A 339 -16.22 -2.73 29.52
C MET A 339 -16.33 -1.73 30.68
N THR A 340 -15.25 -0.98 30.95
CA THR A 340 -15.25 0.06 31.98
C THR A 340 -16.24 1.18 31.63
N ALA A 341 -16.26 1.64 30.39
CA ALA A 341 -17.20 2.65 29.92
C ALA A 341 -18.67 2.20 30.02
N ASN A 342 -18.94 0.90 29.91
CA ASN A 342 -20.29 0.33 30.05
C ASN A 342 -20.62 -0.12 31.49
N GLY A 343 -19.85 0.32 32.50
CA GLY A 343 -20.10 -0.02 33.90
C GLY A 343 -19.89 -1.50 34.23
N GLY A 344 -18.93 -2.16 33.56
CA GLY A 344 -18.59 -3.57 33.76
C GLY A 344 -19.57 -4.56 33.10
N LYS A 345 -20.53 -4.07 32.31
CA LYS A 345 -21.48 -4.93 31.61
C LYS A 345 -20.94 -5.36 30.23
N PRO A 346 -21.32 -6.56 29.73
CA PRO A 346 -20.94 -6.98 28.38
C PRO A 346 -21.40 -5.98 27.32
N LEU A 347 -20.54 -5.64 26.39
CA LEU A 347 -20.82 -4.77 25.24
C LEU A 347 -21.21 -5.54 24.01
N MET A 348 -20.80 -6.79 23.93
CA MET A 348 -21.08 -7.70 22.82
C MET A 348 -21.83 -8.92 23.35
N SER A 349 -22.68 -9.48 22.50
CA SER A 349 -23.29 -10.78 22.77
C SER A 349 -22.21 -11.87 22.80
N GLN A 350 -22.48 -13.00 23.49
CA GLN A 350 -21.58 -14.17 23.43
C GLN A 350 -21.32 -14.62 22.00
N ARG A 351 -22.35 -14.56 21.13
CA ARG A 351 -22.24 -14.88 19.71
C ARG A 351 -21.24 -13.99 18.98
N GLU A 352 -21.37 -12.68 19.12
CA GLU A 352 -20.44 -11.72 18.49
C GLU A 352 -19.01 -11.84 19.04
N SER A 353 -18.87 -12.17 20.33
CA SER A 353 -17.57 -12.40 20.94
C SER A 353 -16.88 -13.66 20.37
N ILE A 354 -17.65 -14.72 20.13
CA ILE A 354 -17.13 -15.96 19.53
C ILE A 354 -16.79 -15.74 18.05
N GLU A 355 -17.64 -15.04 17.30
CA GLU A 355 -17.37 -14.70 15.89
C GLU A 355 -16.11 -13.85 15.74
N ARG A 356 -15.86 -12.92 16.64
CA ARG A 356 -14.75 -11.96 16.53
C ARG A 356 -13.45 -12.48 17.13
N TYR A 357 -13.49 -13.19 18.26
CA TYR A 357 -12.32 -13.59 19.03
C TYR A 357 -12.18 -15.11 19.19
N GLY A 358 -13.23 -15.86 18.91
CA GLY A 358 -13.20 -17.33 18.96
C GLY A 358 -12.33 -17.94 17.88
N LYS A 359 -11.77 -19.09 18.18
CA LYS A 359 -11.02 -19.91 17.22
C LYS A 359 -11.87 -21.06 16.65
N SER A 360 -13.19 -20.98 16.81
CA SER A 360 -14.12 -22.00 16.36
C SER A 360 -14.61 -21.72 14.94
N ASP A 361 -14.60 -22.75 14.11
CA ASP A 361 -15.12 -22.67 12.74
C ASP A 361 -16.68 -22.71 12.71
N ASP A 362 -17.34 -23.10 13.81
CA ASP A 362 -18.80 -23.20 13.93
C ASP A 362 -19.29 -22.54 15.21
N VAL A 363 -19.75 -21.30 15.06
CA VAL A 363 -20.24 -20.45 16.16
C VAL A 363 -21.48 -21.03 16.83
N ASP A 364 -22.39 -21.63 16.06
CA ASP A 364 -23.64 -22.17 16.59
C ASP A 364 -23.40 -23.42 17.45
N LYS A 365 -22.41 -24.23 17.07
CA LYS A 365 -21.96 -25.40 17.84
C LYS A 365 -21.33 -24.95 19.17
N THR A 366 -20.41 -24.00 19.12
CA THR A 366 -19.72 -23.45 20.32
C THR A 366 -20.71 -22.82 21.30
N LEU A 367 -21.71 -22.09 20.78
CA LEU A 367 -22.77 -21.51 21.64
C LEU A 367 -23.63 -22.57 22.33
N LYS A 368 -23.88 -23.72 21.69
CA LYS A 368 -24.60 -24.83 22.31
C LYS A 368 -23.78 -25.48 23.42
N GLU A 369 -22.51 -25.72 23.13
CA GLU A 369 -21.56 -26.29 24.11
C GLU A 369 -21.45 -25.38 25.35
N ILE A 370 -21.28 -24.07 25.18
CA ILE A 370 -21.24 -23.11 26.30
C ILE A 370 -22.53 -23.15 27.13
N LYS A 371 -23.71 -23.20 26.51
CA LYS A 371 -24.98 -23.29 27.22
C LYS A 371 -25.14 -24.60 27.97
N GLU A 372 -24.66 -25.71 27.42
CA GLU A 372 -24.64 -27.00 28.10
C GLU A 372 -23.73 -26.97 29.34
N GLU A 373 -22.53 -26.37 29.23
CA GLU A 373 -21.60 -26.19 30.34
C GLU A 373 -22.20 -25.32 31.44
N GLU A 374 -22.81 -24.15 31.09
CA GLU A 374 -23.47 -23.26 32.06
C GLU A 374 -24.63 -23.96 32.78
N MET A 375 -25.33 -24.87 32.12
CA MET A 375 -26.42 -25.64 32.71
C MET A 375 -25.88 -26.70 33.67
N TYR A 376 -24.74 -27.35 33.40
CA TYR A 376 -24.09 -28.28 34.31
C TYR A 376 -23.57 -27.56 35.56
N ASP A 377 -22.89 -26.42 35.41
CA ASP A 377 -22.39 -25.61 36.54
C ASP A 377 -23.54 -25.11 37.44
N SER A 378 -24.69 -24.77 36.87
CA SER A 378 -25.85 -24.37 37.65
C SER A 378 -26.51 -25.50 38.42
N LEU A 379 -26.38 -26.75 37.98
CA LEU A 379 -26.88 -27.94 38.66
C LEU A 379 -25.96 -28.36 39.80
N GLU A 380 -24.60 -28.28 39.60
CA GLU A 380 -23.64 -28.55 40.69
C GLU A 380 -23.68 -27.51 41.82
N MET A 381 -24.06 -26.26 41.54
CA MET A 381 -24.22 -25.26 42.63
C MET A 381 -25.55 -25.35 43.38
N ALA A 382 -26.47 -26.19 42.95
CA ALA A 382 -27.79 -26.41 43.56
C ALA A 382 -27.84 -27.67 44.47
N GLU A 383 -26.79 -28.51 44.48
CA GLU A 383 -26.57 -29.59 45.42
C GLU A 383 -25.65 -29.12 46.60
#